data_35fb65b0afdc826c61b3d8376ac03f3c
#
_entry.id   35fb65b0afdc826c61b3d8376ac03f3c
#
_cell.length_a   1.000
_cell.length_b   1.000
_cell.length_c   1.000
_cell.angle_alpha   90.00
_cell.angle_beta   90.00
_cell.angle_gamma   90.00
#
_symmetry.space_group_name_H-M   'P 1'
#
loop_
_entity.id
_entity.type
_entity.pdbx_description
1 polymer ?
#
loop_
_entity_poly.entity_id
_entity_poly.type
_entity_poly.pdbx_seq_one_letter_code
_entity_poly.pdbx_strand_id
1 'polypeptide(L)'
;METKYIFVTGGVTSSLGKGIISASLARLLLARGYRVTIQKFDPYINIDPGTLNPYEHGECYVTVDGHEADLDLGHYERFTNTPTTRANNITTGRIYQNVIDKERRGDYLGKTVQIIPHITDEIKRNIKLLGSKNQFDFVITEIGGTVGDIESLPYLESVRQLRWEMGKNCVCIHLTYVPYIAAAKELKTKPTQHSVKQLQEVGIQPDILVLRTEYELSLALRKKVALFCNVDPAAVIQSIDVPSIYEVPLKMHQQHLDEIVLTKTGLPINGEPHLEPWLNFLHRMKNATKTCLLYTSDAADEEDSV
;
A
#
# COMPACT_ATOMS: atom_id res chain seq x y z
N MET A 1 0.25 7.34 -22.05
CA MET A 1 1.45 7.12 -21.19
C MET A 1 1.40 5.67 -20.72
N GLU A 2 2.54 4.99 -20.63
CA GLU A 2 2.61 3.64 -20.06
C GLU A 2 2.36 3.70 -18.56
N THR A 3 1.51 2.81 -18.03
CA THR A 3 1.15 2.76 -16.61
C THR A 3 2.38 2.47 -15.75
N LYS A 4 2.53 3.23 -14.67
CA LYS A 4 3.58 3.04 -13.65
C LYS A 4 3.01 2.25 -12.48
N TYR A 5 3.80 1.33 -11.94
CA TYR A 5 3.42 0.48 -10.81
C TYR A 5 4.27 0.83 -9.59
N ILE A 6 3.60 1.08 -8.49
CA ILE A 6 4.24 1.41 -7.21
C ILE A 6 3.88 0.31 -6.23
N PHE A 7 4.88 -0.42 -5.75
CA PHE A 7 4.69 -1.46 -4.74
C PHE A 7 5.00 -0.91 -3.36
N VAL A 8 4.04 -1.03 -2.45
CA VAL A 8 4.18 -0.58 -1.05
C VAL A 8 4.27 -1.82 -0.18
N THR A 9 5.44 -2.06 0.39
CA THR A 9 5.73 -3.17 1.30
C THR A 9 5.99 -2.67 2.70
N GLY A 10 5.87 -3.50 3.72
CA GLY A 10 6.19 -3.14 5.09
C GLY A 10 6.93 -4.24 5.83
N GLY A 11 7.73 -3.86 6.79
CA GLY A 11 8.48 -4.78 7.63
C GLY A 11 8.56 -4.31 9.07
N VAL A 12 9.18 -5.11 9.93
CA VAL A 12 9.31 -4.94 11.38
C VAL A 12 8.03 -5.32 12.14
N THR A 13 6.89 -4.72 11.81
CA THR A 13 5.60 -4.99 12.48
C THR A 13 4.44 -4.68 11.53
N SER A 14 3.26 -5.19 11.86
CA SER A 14 2.00 -4.81 11.24
C SER A 14 1.59 -3.37 11.62
N SER A 15 0.55 -2.85 11.02
CA SER A 15 -0.06 -1.54 11.36
C SER A 15 0.88 -0.33 11.24
N LEU A 16 1.90 -0.40 10.40
CA LEU A 16 2.80 0.73 10.12
C LEU A 16 2.14 1.86 9.31
N GLY A 17 0.96 1.61 8.76
CA GLY A 17 0.23 2.58 7.95
C GLY A 17 0.55 2.51 6.46
N LYS A 18 0.85 1.30 5.91
CA LYS A 18 1.02 1.10 4.45
C LYS A 18 -0.14 1.69 3.66
N GLY A 19 -1.39 1.40 4.06
CA GLY A 19 -2.59 1.90 3.41
C GLY A 19 -2.66 3.42 3.39
N ILE A 20 -2.37 4.05 4.51
CA ILE A 20 -2.40 5.53 4.63
C ILE A 20 -1.30 6.18 3.79
N ILE A 21 -0.10 5.59 3.73
CA ILE A 21 0.98 6.08 2.85
C ILE A 21 0.61 5.89 1.37
N SER A 22 0.04 4.73 1.01
CA SER A 22 -0.46 4.46 -0.35
C SER A 22 -1.54 5.48 -0.76
N ALA A 23 -2.53 5.70 0.10
CA ALA A 23 -3.60 6.65 -0.12
C ALA A 23 -3.09 8.11 -0.18
N SER A 24 -2.13 8.46 0.68
CA SER A 24 -1.50 9.80 0.68
C SER A 24 -0.73 10.06 -0.60
N LEU A 25 0.07 9.11 -1.06
CA LEU A 25 0.77 9.21 -2.33
C LEU A 25 -0.21 9.30 -3.51
N ALA A 26 -1.27 8.48 -3.52
CA ALA A 26 -2.30 8.56 -4.53
C ALA A 26 -2.95 9.94 -4.57
N ARG A 27 -3.28 10.52 -3.41
CA ARG A 27 -3.82 11.88 -3.30
C ARG A 27 -2.88 12.92 -3.91
N LEU A 28 -1.58 12.83 -3.64
CA LEU A 28 -0.57 13.75 -4.18
C LEU A 28 -0.42 13.62 -5.70
N LEU A 29 -0.38 12.41 -6.22
CA LEU A 29 -0.30 12.18 -7.67
C LEU A 29 -1.58 12.64 -8.39
N LEU A 30 -2.77 12.43 -7.81
CA LEU A 30 -4.03 12.99 -8.30
C LEU A 30 -4.01 14.52 -8.32
N ALA A 31 -3.47 15.15 -7.26
CA ALA A 31 -3.32 16.59 -7.19
C ALA A 31 -2.35 17.16 -8.25
N ARG A 32 -1.46 16.33 -8.79
CA ARG A 32 -0.60 16.65 -9.94
C ARG A 32 -1.25 16.33 -11.30
N GLY A 33 -2.51 15.89 -11.32
CA GLY A 33 -3.27 15.62 -12.54
C GLY A 33 -3.12 14.22 -13.11
N TYR A 34 -2.47 13.29 -12.41
CA TYR A 34 -2.38 11.88 -12.84
C TYR A 34 -3.64 11.11 -12.46
N ARG A 35 -3.98 10.10 -13.24
CA ARG A 35 -5.05 9.13 -12.93
C ARG A 35 -4.45 8.00 -12.10
N VAL A 36 -4.94 7.80 -10.90
CA VAL A 36 -4.36 6.87 -9.93
C VAL A 36 -5.42 5.93 -9.40
N THR A 37 -5.06 4.67 -9.22
CA THR A 37 -5.84 3.70 -8.44
C THR A 37 -4.94 2.98 -7.45
N ILE A 38 -5.55 2.44 -6.39
CA ILE A 38 -4.85 1.66 -5.37
C ILE A 38 -5.40 0.24 -5.39
N GLN A 39 -4.53 -0.74 -5.23
CA GLN A 39 -4.85 -2.16 -5.15
C GLN A 39 -4.23 -2.74 -3.88
N LYS A 40 -4.97 -3.61 -3.20
CA LYS A 40 -4.50 -4.31 -2.01
C LYS A 40 -4.42 -5.81 -2.25
N PHE A 41 -3.31 -6.41 -1.84
CA PHE A 41 -3.13 -7.86 -1.79
C PHE A 41 -3.05 -8.31 -0.34
N ASP A 42 -4.03 -9.12 0.07
CA ASP A 42 -4.12 -9.65 1.42
C ASP A 42 -3.57 -11.09 1.48
N PRO A 43 -2.64 -11.38 2.41
CA PRO A 43 -1.95 -12.66 2.45
C PRO A 43 -2.77 -13.81 3.07
N TYR A 44 -3.97 -13.55 3.61
CA TYR A 44 -4.79 -14.61 4.20
C TYR A 44 -5.43 -15.52 3.13
N ILE A 45 -5.77 -16.76 3.57
CA ILE A 45 -6.31 -17.82 2.70
C ILE A 45 -7.84 -17.69 2.46
N ASN A 46 -8.52 -16.81 3.17
CA ASN A 46 -9.93 -16.53 2.90
C ASN A 46 -10.12 -16.01 1.46
N ILE A 47 -11.20 -16.42 0.82
CA ILE A 47 -11.51 -15.99 -0.58
C ILE A 47 -11.81 -14.49 -0.63
N ASP A 48 -12.53 -14.01 0.38
CA ASP A 48 -12.85 -12.61 0.63
C ASP A 48 -12.97 -12.36 2.14
N PRO A 49 -13.07 -11.13 2.61
CA PRO A 49 -13.19 -10.82 4.04
C PRO A 49 -14.60 -10.95 4.61
N GLY A 50 -15.62 -11.29 3.82
CA GLY A 50 -17.03 -11.33 4.27
C GLY A 50 -17.32 -12.29 5.42
N THR A 51 -16.48 -13.32 5.61
CA THR A 51 -16.60 -14.30 6.72
C THR A 51 -15.59 -14.05 7.84
N LEU A 52 -14.78 -13.01 7.76
CA LEU A 52 -13.79 -12.69 8.80
C LEU A 52 -14.47 -12.08 10.03
N ASN A 53 -13.88 -12.32 11.20
CA ASN A 53 -14.36 -11.75 12.45
C ASN A 53 -14.12 -10.21 12.45
N PRO A 54 -15.19 -9.39 12.52
CA PRO A 54 -15.05 -7.92 12.49
C PRO A 54 -14.22 -7.35 13.64
N TYR A 55 -14.20 -8.02 14.79
CA TYR A 55 -13.39 -7.60 15.94
C TYR A 55 -11.88 -7.78 15.74
N GLU A 56 -11.49 -8.68 14.83
CA GLU A 56 -10.07 -8.97 14.52
C GLU A 56 -9.59 -8.21 13.28
N HIS A 57 -10.45 -8.08 12.27
CA HIS A 57 -10.09 -7.60 10.93
C HIS A 57 -10.76 -6.27 10.54
N GLY A 58 -11.68 -5.76 11.37
CA GLY A 58 -12.54 -4.64 11.02
C GLY A 58 -13.75 -5.08 10.17
N GLU A 59 -14.65 -4.16 9.91
CA GLU A 59 -15.83 -4.39 9.11
C GLU A 59 -15.47 -4.58 7.62
N CYS A 60 -16.31 -5.33 6.92
CA CYS A 60 -16.18 -5.54 5.49
C CYS A 60 -16.57 -4.26 4.73
N TYR A 61 -15.78 -3.85 3.74
CA TYR A 61 -16.10 -2.77 2.83
C TYR A 61 -16.71 -3.33 1.54
N VAL A 62 -17.82 -2.77 1.07
CA VAL A 62 -18.47 -3.21 -0.17
C VAL A 62 -18.14 -2.25 -1.29
N THR A 63 -17.51 -2.75 -2.36
CA THR A 63 -17.14 -1.97 -3.54
C THR A 63 -18.35 -1.65 -4.43
N VAL A 64 -18.18 -0.75 -5.41
CA VAL A 64 -19.28 -0.34 -6.31
C VAL A 64 -19.88 -1.49 -7.14
N ASP A 65 -19.14 -2.57 -7.34
CA ASP A 65 -19.58 -3.79 -8.04
C ASP A 65 -20.05 -4.89 -7.09
N GLY A 66 -20.33 -4.56 -5.81
CA GLY A 66 -20.90 -5.46 -4.81
C GLY A 66 -19.92 -6.49 -4.25
N HIS A 67 -18.61 -6.29 -4.41
CA HIS A 67 -17.62 -7.19 -3.85
C HIS A 67 -17.28 -6.81 -2.40
N GLU A 68 -17.32 -7.78 -1.51
CA GLU A 68 -16.85 -7.68 -0.14
C GLU A 68 -15.33 -7.59 -0.13
N ALA A 69 -14.79 -6.54 0.47
CA ALA A 69 -13.39 -6.18 0.43
C ALA A 69 -12.89 -5.73 1.79
N ASP A 70 -11.58 -5.67 1.95
CA ASP A 70 -10.95 -5.16 3.15
C ASP A 70 -11.29 -3.68 3.41
N LEU A 71 -11.42 -3.30 4.67
CA LEU A 71 -11.78 -1.96 5.14
C LEU A 71 -10.84 -0.85 4.59
N ASP A 72 -9.59 -1.18 4.31
CA ASP A 72 -8.62 -0.23 3.75
C ASP A 72 -9.07 0.37 2.41
N LEU A 73 -9.92 -0.33 1.63
CA LEU A 73 -10.47 0.22 0.40
C LEU A 73 -11.32 1.47 0.65
N GLY A 74 -12.02 1.52 1.77
CA GLY A 74 -12.74 2.72 2.21
C GLY A 74 -11.81 3.90 2.47
N HIS A 75 -10.62 3.65 3.03
CA HIS A 75 -9.61 4.70 3.15
C HIS A 75 -9.11 5.16 1.79
N TYR A 76 -8.84 4.23 0.85
CA TYR A 76 -8.38 4.59 -0.49
C TYR A 76 -9.40 5.50 -1.20
N GLU A 77 -10.68 5.16 -1.15
CA GLU A 77 -11.73 5.97 -1.76
C GLU A 77 -11.86 7.36 -1.12
N ARG A 78 -11.77 7.46 0.22
CA ARG A 78 -11.80 8.76 0.91
C ARG A 78 -10.65 9.68 0.50
N PHE A 79 -9.46 9.14 0.26
CA PHE A 79 -8.31 9.94 -0.14
C PHE A 79 -8.33 10.29 -1.64
N THR A 80 -8.81 9.38 -2.49
CA THR A 80 -8.70 9.51 -3.94
C THR A 80 -9.97 10.02 -4.60
N ASN A 81 -11.12 9.84 -3.96
CA ASN A 81 -12.45 10.02 -4.58
C ASN A 81 -12.60 9.18 -5.86
N THR A 82 -11.91 8.04 -5.93
CA THR A 82 -11.93 7.11 -7.06
C THR A 82 -12.60 5.82 -6.59
N PRO A 83 -13.71 5.40 -7.19
CA PRO A 83 -14.40 4.18 -6.81
C PRO A 83 -13.50 2.95 -7.00
N THR A 84 -13.60 2.02 -6.07
CA THR A 84 -12.92 0.73 -6.13
C THR A 84 -13.86 -0.38 -6.59
N THR A 85 -13.28 -1.42 -7.12
CA THR A 85 -13.96 -2.61 -7.64
C THR A 85 -13.29 -3.86 -7.11
N ARG A 86 -13.86 -5.01 -7.41
CA ARG A 86 -13.28 -6.32 -7.14
C ARG A 86 -11.81 -6.48 -7.57
N ALA A 87 -11.36 -5.71 -8.57
CA ALA A 87 -9.98 -5.75 -9.02
C ALA A 87 -9.00 -5.02 -8.09
N ASN A 88 -9.53 -4.23 -7.15
CA ASN A 88 -8.72 -3.47 -6.21
C ASN A 88 -8.40 -4.23 -4.92
N ASN A 89 -9.08 -5.37 -4.65
CA ASN A 89 -8.77 -6.22 -3.50
C ASN A 89 -8.60 -7.68 -3.92
N ILE A 90 -7.46 -8.25 -3.64
CA ILE A 90 -7.09 -9.63 -4.02
C ILE A 90 -6.53 -10.35 -2.81
N THR A 91 -7.11 -11.51 -2.48
CA THR A 91 -6.65 -12.37 -1.39
C THR A 91 -5.80 -13.52 -1.91
N THR A 92 -4.95 -14.09 -1.07
CA THR A 92 -4.22 -15.32 -1.37
C THR A 92 -5.18 -16.45 -1.72
N GLY A 93 -6.26 -16.61 -0.94
CA GLY A 93 -7.26 -17.66 -1.19
C GLY A 93 -7.83 -17.57 -2.61
N ARG A 94 -8.19 -16.38 -3.05
CA ARG A 94 -8.71 -16.17 -4.42
C ARG A 94 -7.68 -16.46 -5.51
N ILE A 95 -6.40 -16.11 -5.30
CA ILE A 95 -5.31 -16.46 -6.23
C ILE A 95 -5.18 -17.98 -6.35
N TYR A 96 -5.08 -18.68 -5.22
CA TYR A 96 -4.91 -20.13 -5.20
C TYR A 96 -6.12 -20.85 -5.80
N GLN A 97 -7.33 -20.42 -5.46
CA GLN A 97 -8.55 -20.99 -6.03
C GLN A 97 -8.57 -20.87 -7.55
N ASN A 98 -8.25 -19.68 -8.09
CA ASN A 98 -8.18 -19.49 -9.55
C ASN A 98 -7.20 -20.43 -10.23
N VAL A 99 -6.04 -20.68 -9.60
CA VAL A 99 -5.04 -21.60 -10.17
C VAL A 99 -5.50 -23.05 -10.07
N ILE A 100 -6.10 -23.45 -8.93
CA ILE A 100 -6.65 -24.80 -8.74
C ILE A 100 -7.81 -25.07 -9.73
N ASP A 101 -8.71 -24.10 -9.91
CA ASP A 101 -9.81 -24.22 -10.88
C ASP A 101 -9.32 -24.38 -12.31
N LYS A 102 -8.25 -23.66 -12.68
CA LYS A 102 -7.58 -23.81 -13.99
C LYS A 102 -6.95 -25.20 -14.14
N GLU A 103 -6.31 -25.70 -13.09
CA GLU A 103 -5.74 -27.06 -13.08
C GLU A 103 -6.84 -28.10 -13.29
N ARG A 104 -7.95 -28.01 -12.54
CA ARG A 104 -9.08 -28.94 -12.63
C ARG A 104 -9.77 -28.92 -14.00
N ARG A 105 -9.78 -27.78 -14.70
CA ARG A 105 -10.30 -27.68 -16.08
C ARG A 105 -9.33 -28.20 -17.13
N GLY A 106 -8.07 -28.49 -16.77
CA GLY A 106 -7.02 -28.93 -17.70
C GLY A 106 -6.31 -27.80 -18.43
N ASP A 107 -6.43 -26.58 -18.01
CA ASP A 107 -5.83 -25.39 -18.67
C ASP A 107 -4.28 -25.49 -18.74
N TYR A 108 -3.67 -26.29 -17.87
CA TYR A 108 -2.22 -26.50 -17.83
C TYR A 108 -1.74 -27.74 -18.61
N LEU A 109 -2.63 -28.44 -19.30
CA LEU A 109 -2.29 -29.54 -20.20
C LEU A 109 -1.43 -30.65 -19.54
N GLY A 110 -1.71 -31.01 -18.28
CA GLY A 110 -1.01 -32.04 -17.53
C GLY A 110 0.37 -31.63 -16.98
N LYS A 111 0.74 -30.35 -17.05
CA LYS A 111 1.97 -29.86 -16.44
C LYS A 111 1.86 -29.87 -14.91
N THR A 112 2.97 -30.08 -14.21
CA THR A 112 3.05 -29.88 -12.76
C THR A 112 2.80 -28.41 -12.43
N VAL A 113 1.77 -28.12 -11.61
CA VAL A 113 1.43 -26.77 -11.17
C VAL A 113 2.20 -26.45 -9.89
N GLN A 114 2.90 -25.32 -9.85
CA GLN A 114 3.81 -24.92 -8.77
C GLN A 114 3.59 -23.44 -8.40
N ILE A 115 4.14 -23.01 -7.28
CA ILE A 115 4.10 -21.59 -6.87
C ILE A 115 4.71 -20.72 -7.97
N ILE A 116 5.91 -21.07 -8.43
CA ILE A 116 6.56 -20.47 -9.59
C ILE A 116 6.49 -21.48 -10.74
N PRO A 117 5.91 -21.12 -11.90
CA PRO A 117 5.40 -19.79 -12.26
C PRO A 117 3.89 -19.57 -12.02
N HIS A 118 3.09 -20.59 -11.69
CA HIS A 118 1.63 -20.54 -11.86
C HIS A 118 0.94 -19.57 -10.88
N ILE A 119 1.31 -19.59 -9.59
CA ILE A 119 0.78 -18.65 -8.59
C ILE A 119 1.34 -17.25 -8.85
N THR A 120 2.66 -17.14 -9.12
CA THR A 120 3.28 -15.83 -9.41
C THR A 120 2.72 -15.20 -10.68
N ASP A 121 2.44 -15.96 -11.71
CA ASP A 121 1.82 -15.43 -12.94
C ASP A 121 0.38 -14.97 -12.70
N GLU A 122 -0.39 -15.69 -11.88
CA GLU A 122 -1.74 -15.26 -11.49
C GLU A 122 -1.71 -13.97 -10.66
N ILE A 123 -0.77 -13.82 -9.74
CA ILE A 123 -0.55 -12.58 -8.99
C ILE A 123 -0.18 -11.44 -9.95
N LYS A 124 0.81 -11.64 -10.82
CA LYS A 124 1.24 -10.64 -11.81
C LYS A 124 0.11 -10.23 -12.74
N ARG A 125 -0.73 -11.18 -13.17
CA ARG A 125 -1.91 -10.92 -13.98
C ARG A 125 -2.88 -9.97 -13.27
N ASN A 126 -3.16 -10.22 -11.99
CA ASN A 126 -4.04 -9.36 -11.20
C ASN A 126 -3.42 -7.96 -10.97
N ILE A 127 -2.11 -7.86 -10.72
CA ILE A 127 -1.42 -6.56 -10.60
C ILE A 127 -1.57 -5.75 -11.89
N LYS A 128 -1.36 -6.38 -13.05
CA LYS A 128 -1.44 -5.71 -14.35
C LYS A 128 -2.87 -5.37 -14.79
N LEU A 129 -3.88 -6.00 -14.22
CA LEU A 129 -5.27 -5.90 -14.69
C LEU A 129 -5.78 -4.45 -14.70
N LEU A 130 -5.51 -3.69 -13.63
CA LEU A 130 -5.95 -2.28 -13.53
C LEU A 130 -5.18 -1.35 -14.48
N GLY A 131 -3.93 -1.67 -14.80
CA GLY A 131 -3.12 -0.90 -15.75
C GLY A 131 -3.36 -1.25 -17.22
N SER A 132 -3.94 -2.43 -17.52
CA SER A 132 -4.03 -2.97 -18.89
C SER A 132 -4.93 -2.16 -19.82
N LYS A 133 -5.89 -1.39 -19.31
CA LYS A 133 -6.87 -0.61 -20.08
C LYS A 133 -6.46 0.85 -20.29
N ASN A 134 -5.24 1.24 -19.96
CA ASN A 134 -4.77 2.63 -20.00
C ASN A 134 -5.69 3.64 -19.26
N GLN A 135 -6.45 3.16 -18.29
CA GLN A 135 -7.35 4.00 -17.49
C GLN A 135 -6.59 4.77 -16.42
N PHE A 136 -5.48 4.22 -15.94
CA PHE A 136 -4.67 4.78 -14.87
C PHE A 136 -3.22 5.00 -15.33
N ASP A 137 -2.66 6.10 -14.91
CA ASP A 137 -1.25 6.44 -15.12
C ASP A 137 -0.39 5.78 -14.04
N PHE A 138 -0.96 5.61 -12.83
CA PHE A 138 -0.33 4.91 -11.71
C PHE A 138 -1.27 3.86 -11.12
N VAL A 139 -0.72 2.68 -10.85
CA VAL A 139 -1.33 1.64 -10.01
C VAL A 139 -0.44 1.47 -8.79
N ILE A 140 -0.97 1.83 -7.61
CA ILE A 140 -0.28 1.64 -6.33
C ILE A 140 -0.77 0.32 -5.76
N THR A 141 0.13 -0.62 -5.55
CA THR A 141 -0.19 -1.95 -5.02
C THR A 141 0.37 -2.08 -3.60
N GLU A 142 -0.52 -2.10 -2.63
CA GLU A 142 -0.16 -2.41 -1.25
C GLU A 142 -0.03 -3.92 -1.08
N ILE A 143 1.13 -4.38 -0.63
CA ILE A 143 1.36 -5.78 -0.26
C ILE A 143 1.07 -5.94 1.23
N GLY A 144 0.01 -6.69 1.53
CA GLY A 144 -0.36 -7.04 2.89
C GLY A 144 0.68 -7.93 3.59
N GLY A 145 0.58 -8.02 4.90
CA GLY A 145 1.55 -8.74 5.73
C GLY A 145 2.86 -7.99 5.96
N THR A 146 3.82 -8.69 6.53
CA THR A 146 5.13 -8.16 6.89
C THR A 146 6.20 -8.89 6.07
N VAL A 147 7.18 -8.15 5.57
CA VAL A 147 8.33 -8.75 4.87
C VAL A 147 9.09 -9.67 5.84
N GLY A 148 9.25 -10.93 5.45
CA GLY A 148 9.78 -12.00 6.30
C GLY A 148 8.73 -13.05 6.68
N ASP A 149 7.43 -12.74 6.57
CA ASP A 149 6.36 -13.69 6.80
C ASP A 149 6.21 -14.65 5.61
N ILE A 150 5.92 -15.92 5.89
CA ILE A 150 5.83 -16.99 4.87
C ILE A 150 4.73 -16.67 3.84
N GLU A 151 3.60 -16.18 4.29
CA GLU A 151 2.43 -15.88 3.47
C GLU A 151 2.65 -14.74 2.47
N SER A 152 3.61 -13.86 2.72
CA SER A 152 3.93 -12.76 1.80
C SER A 152 4.92 -13.13 0.69
N LEU A 153 5.61 -14.28 0.80
CA LEU A 153 6.67 -14.69 -0.14
C LEU A 153 6.21 -14.77 -1.60
N PRO A 154 5.05 -15.37 -1.96
CA PRO A 154 4.62 -15.41 -3.36
C PRO A 154 4.38 -14.01 -3.96
N TYR A 155 3.91 -13.06 -3.15
CA TYR A 155 3.73 -11.68 -3.58
C TYR A 155 5.07 -10.98 -3.81
N LEU A 156 5.99 -11.12 -2.87
CA LEU A 156 7.33 -10.53 -3.01
C LEU A 156 8.08 -11.11 -4.21
N GLU A 157 7.98 -12.41 -4.45
CA GLU A 157 8.54 -13.05 -5.64
C GLU A 157 7.92 -12.47 -6.92
N SER A 158 6.60 -12.28 -6.94
CA SER A 158 5.89 -11.68 -8.08
C SER A 158 6.33 -10.22 -8.32
N VAL A 159 6.50 -9.43 -7.26
CA VAL A 159 7.04 -8.06 -7.33
C VAL A 159 8.46 -8.06 -7.86
N ARG A 160 9.32 -8.99 -7.41
CA ARG A 160 10.70 -9.13 -7.91
C ARG A 160 10.71 -9.39 -9.42
N GLN A 161 9.87 -10.31 -9.89
CA GLN A 161 9.72 -10.61 -11.32
C GLN A 161 9.22 -9.39 -12.10
N LEU A 162 8.18 -8.71 -11.61
CA LEU A 162 7.63 -7.53 -12.27
C LEU A 162 8.64 -6.37 -12.36
N ARG A 163 9.44 -6.17 -11.33
CA ARG A 163 10.52 -5.16 -11.36
C ARG A 163 11.55 -5.45 -12.46
N TRP A 164 11.87 -6.72 -12.67
CA TRP A 164 12.74 -7.13 -13.76
C TRP A 164 12.07 -6.92 -15.13
N GLU A 165 10.80 -7.33 -15.27
CA GLU A 165 10.04 -7.22 -16.53
C GLU A 165 9.79 -5.77 -16.97
N MET A 166 9.51 -4.87 -16.03
CA MET A 166 9.03 -3.50 -16.29
C MET A 166 10.09 -2.42 -16.07
N GLY A 167 11.20 -2.73 -15.42
CA GLY A 167 12.31 -1.80 -15.19
C GLY A 167 11.86 -0.50 -14.52
N LYS A 168 12.10 0.64 -15.17
CA LYS A 168 11.78 1.98 -14.67
C LYS A 168 10.28 2.26 -14.46
N ASN A 169 9.40 1.37 -14.93
CA ASN A 169 7.97 1.51 -14.72
C ASN A 169 7.52 0.94 -13.37
N CYS A 170 8.45 0.40 -12.57
CA CYS A 170 8.19 -0.14 -11.23
C CYS A 170 9.03 0.56 -10.17
N VAL A 171 8.39 1.02 -9.09
CA VAL A 171 9.02 1.58 -7.89
C VAL A 171 8.59 0.80 -6.67
N CYS A 172 9.52 0.50 -5.77
CA CYS A 172 9.25 -0.14 -4.49
C CYS A 172 9.45 0.86 -3.34
N ILE A 173 8.38 1.10 -2.58
CA ILE A 173 8.39 1.86 -1.34
C ILE A 173 8.34 0.85 -0.19
N HIS A 174 9.27 0.94 0.74
CA HIS A 174 9.29 0.06 1.89
C HIS A 174 9.11 0.85 3.19
N LEU A 175 8.06 0.50 3.94
CA LEU A 175 7.78 1.07 5.24
C LEU A 175 8.48 0.26 6.33
N THR A 176 9.12 0.97 7.26
CA THR A 176 9.78 0.38 8.42
C THR A 176 9.53 1.22 9.66
N TYR A 177 9.97 0.71 10.79
CA TYR A 177 9.82 1.37 12.08
C TYR A 177 11.18 1.72 12.69
N VAL A 178 11.28 2.95 13.21
CA VAL A 178 12.42 3.43 13.99
C VAL A 178 11.94 3.70 15.41
N PRO A 179 12.01 2.71 16.31
CA PRO A 179 11.54 2.85 17.69
C PRO A 179 12.39 3.82 18.49
N TYR A 180 11.75 4.55 19.38
CA TYR A 180 12.41 5.26 20.46
C TYR A 180 12.51 4.39 21.70
N ILE A 181 13.72 4.18 22.20
CA ILE A 181 13.96 3.42 23.44
C ILE A 181 14.07 4.40 24.61
N ALA A 182 12.99 4.51 25.36
CA ALA A 182 12.89 5.49 26.46
C ALA A 182 14.03 5.38 27.49
N ALA A 183 14.41 4.15 27.86
CA ALA A 183 15.49 3.91 28.81
C ALA A 183 16.86 4.40 28.31
N ALA A 184 17.11 4.30 27.00
CA ALA A 184 18.35 4.75 26.37
C ALA A 184 18.25 6.19 25.82
N LYS A 185 17.05 6.79 25.83
CA LYS A 185 16.74 8.11 25.26
C LYS A 185 17.23 8.28 23.84
N GLU A 186 17.09 7.24 22.99
CA GLU A 186 17.56 7.29 21.63
C GLU A 186 16.67 6.50 20.65
N LEU A 187 16.72 6.91 19.38
CA LEU A 187 16.08 6.23 18.25
C LEU A 187 17.00 5.10 17.73
N LYS A 188 16.42 3.95 17.48
CA LYS A 188 17.14 2.74 17.02
C LYS A 188 16.83 2.41 15.57
N THR A 189 17.84 2.43 14.71
CA THR A 189 17.71 2.13 13.28
C THR A 189 17.93 0.65 12.91
N LYS A 190 18.29 -0.20 13.87
CA LYS A 190 18.53 -1.62 13.62
C LYS A 190 17.30 -2.37 13.08
N PRO A 191 16.07 -2.17 13.59
CA PRO A 191 14.89 -2.82 13.04
C PRO A 191 14.69 -2.50 11.56
N THR A 192 14.84 -1.23 11.16
CA THR A 192 14.81 -0.81 9.76
C THR A 192 15.87 -1.51 8.91
N GLN A 193 17.12 -1.57 9.38
CA GLN A 193 18.20 -2.23 8.64
C GLN A 193 17.93 -3.73 8.44
N HIS A 194 17.40 -4.42 9.44
CA HIS A 194 17.05 -5.84 9.34
C HIS A 194 15.88 -6.05 8.38
N SER A 195 14.84 -5.23 8.45
CA SER A 195 13.69 -5.32 7.56
C SER A 195 14.08 -5.11 6.09
N VAL A 196 14.94 -4.13 5.81
CA VAL A 196 15.45 -3.91 4.44
C VAL A 196 16.31 -5.08 3.98
N LYS A 197 17.13 -5.68 4.87
CA LYS A 197 17.88 -6.88 4.51
C LYS A 197 16.98 -8.05 4.13
N GLN A 198 15.91 -8.30 4.88
CA GLN A 198 14.96 -9.36 4.54
C GLN A 198 14.31 -9.10 3.15
N LEU A 199 13.99 -7.85 2.82
CA LEU A 199 13.50 -7.50 1.49
C LEU A 199 14.55 -7.73 0.41
N GLN A 200 15.82 -7.40 0.68
CA GLN A 200 16.94 -7.65 -0.22
C GLN A 200 17.23 -9.14 -0.41
N GLU A 201 17.04 -9.97 0.62
CA GLU A 201 17.20 -11.44 0.56
C GLU A 201 16.24 -12.08 -0.45
N VAL A 202 15.03 -11.53 -0.62
CA VAL A 202 14.10 -11.94 -1.68
C VAL A 202 14.35 -11.24 -3.03
N GLY A 203 15.46 -10.51 -3.15
CA GLY A 203 15.89 -9.88 -4.42
C GLY A 203 15.23 -8.54 -4.74
N ILE A 204 14.67 -7.85 -3.76
CA ILE A 204 14.05 -6.54 -3.95
C ILE A 204 14.88 -5.47 -3.25
N GLN A 205 15.46 -4.55 -4.01
CA GLN A 205 16.04 -3.31 -3.48
C GLN A 205 14.93 -2.25 -3.40
N PRO A 206 14.62 -1.67 -2.23
CA PRO A 206 13.68 -0.58 -2.14
C PRO A 206 14.25 0.68 -2.82
N ASP A 207 13.40 1.44 -3.49
CA ASP A 207 13.76 2.71 -4.13
C ASP A 207 13.55 3.88 -3.15
N ILE A 208 12.57 3.73 -2.25
CA ILE A 208 12.16 4.73 -1.26
C ILE A 208 11.94 4.02 0.08
N LEU A 209 12.41 4.62 1.16
CA LEU A 209 12.11 4.20 2.53
C LEU A 209 11.20 5.21 3.20
N VAL A 210 10.13 4.72 3.82
CA VAL A 210 9.28 5.50 4.71
C VAL A 210 9.45 4.99 6.14
N LEU A 211 10.02 5.83 6.99
CA LEU A 211 10.38 5.50 8.36
C LEU A 211 9.29 5.98 9.32
N ARG A 212 8.48 5.04 9.82
CA ARG A 212 7.55 5.36 10.91
C ARG A 212 8.34 5.62 12.18
N THR A 213 8.05 6.72 12.86
CA THR A 213 8.75 7.13 14.08
C THR A 213 7.88 8.07 14.92
N GLU A 214 8.07 8.05 16.22
CA GLU A 214 7.40 8.96 17.15
C GLU A 214 8.09 10.34 17.20
N TYR A 215 9.39 10.39 16.90
CA TYR A 215 10.20 11.60 17.00
C TYR A 215 10.88 11.92 15.67
N GLU A 216 11.19 13.19 15.49
CA GLU A 216 11.89 13.65 14.30
C GLU A 216 13.29 13.04 14.18
N LEU A 217 13.61 12.57 12.97
CA LEU A 217 14.90 11.97 12.65
C LEU A 217 15.88 13.05 12.23
N SER A 218 17.03 13.13 12.90
CA SER A 218 18.11 14.02 12.48
C SER A 218 18.60 13.65 11.06
N LEU A 219 19.10 14.63 10.33
CA LEU A 219 19.68 14.41 9.01
C LEU A 219 20.81 13.36 9.03
N ALA A 220 21.62 13.35 10.10
CA ALA A 220 22.68 12.36 10.28
C ALA A 220 22.12 10.93 10.40
N LEU A 221 21.01 10.76 11.10
CA LEU A 221 20.37 9.45 11.27
C LEU A 221 19.74 8.99 9.94
N ARG A 222 19.10 9.88 9.19
CA ARG A 222 18.55 9.58 7.86
C ARG A 222 19.65 9.16 6.89
N LYS A 223 20.78 9.90 6.84
CA LYS A 223 21.95 9.52 6.03
C LYS A 223 22.55 8.17 6.43
N LYS A 224 22.59 7.88 7.73
CA LYS A 224 23.02 6.58 8.23
C LYS A 224 22.11 5.45 7.72
N VAL A 225 20.78 5.61 7.82
CA VAL A 225 19.82 4.62 7.30
C VAL A 225 20.00 4.45 5.79
N ALA A 226 20.10 5.54 5.05
CA ALA A 226 20.33 5.54 3.61
C ALA A 226 21.54 4.69 3.22
N LEU A 227 22.67 4.90 3.90
CA LEU A 227 23.91 4.14 3.67
C LEU A 227 23.74 2.64 3.93
N PHE A 228 23.15 2.27 5.08
CA PHE A 228 22.99 0.85 5.45
C PHE A 228 21.96 0.11 4.59
N CYS A 229 21.00 0.84 4.04
CA CYS A 229 19.91 0.28 3.24
C CYS A 229 20.13 0.42 1.72
N ASN A 230 21.24 1.05 1.31
CA ASN A 230 21.58 1.32 -0.10
C ASN A 230 20.47 2.06 -0.83
N VAL A 231 19.95 3.14 -0.20
CA VAL A 231 18.92 4.03 -0.73
C VAL A 231 19.45 5.45 -0.78
N ASP A 232 19.00 6.22 -1.77
CA ASP A 232 19.33 7.65 -1.85
C ASP A 232 18.90 8.37 -0.55
N PRO A 233 19.78 9.16 0.09
CA PRO A 233 19.40 9.94 1.27
C PRO A 233 18.18 10.83 1.10
N ALA A 234 17.93 11.34 -0.11
CA ALA A 234 16.73 12.11 -0.43
C ALA A 234 15.46 11.24 -0.45
N ALA A 235 15.60 9.94 -0.71
CA ALA A 235 14.48 8.97 -0.73
C ALA A 235 14.24 8.29 0.62
N VAL A 236 14.85 8.76 1.71
CA VAL A 236 14.57 8.33 3.08
C VAL A 236 13.65 9.35 3.74
N ILE A 237 12.38 9.01 3.84
CA ILE A 237 11.27 9.86 4.30
C ILE A 237 10.86 9.43 5.70
N GLN A 238 10.56 10.38 6.57
CA GLN A 238 10.00 10.07 7.89
C GLN A 238 8.48 10.25 7.90
N SER A 239 7.79 9.34 8.58
CA SER A 239 6.36 9.41 8.85
C SER A 239 6.16 9.52 10.36
N ILE A 240 6.00 10.76 10.84
CA ILE A 240 5.74 11.09 12.25
C ILE A 240 4.23 11.04 12.48
N ASP A 241 3.84 10.71 13.71
CA ASP A 241 2.45 10.73 14.12
C ASP A 241 1.83 12.13 13.96
N VAL A 242 0.64 12.16 13.44
CA VAL A 242 -0.15 13.38 13.21
C VAL A 242 -1.53 13.25 13.86
N PRO A 243 -2.17 14.35 14.25
CA PRO A 243 -3.48 14.33 14.90
C PRO A 243 -4.58 13.68 14.05
N SER A 244 -4.45 13.74 12.72
CA SER A 244 -5.40 13.15 11.78
C SER A 244 -4.67 12.49 10.61
N ILE A 245 -5.10 11.30 10.22
CA ILE A 245 -4.57 10.61 9.02
C ILE A 245 -4.67 11.47 7.76
N TYR A 246 -5.63 12.37 7.68
CA TYR A 246 -5.81 13.29 6.55
C TYR A 246 -4.73 14.38 6.44
N GLU A 247 -3.88 14.54 7.46
CA GLU A 247 -2.72 15.43 7.41
C GLU A 247 -1.49 14.75 6.78
N VAL A 248 -1.47 13.42 6.72
CA VAL A 248 -0.34 12.63 6.19
C VAL A 248 0.04 13.04 4.76
N PRO A 249 -0.89 13.29 3.80
CA PRO A 249 -0.52 13.73 2.46
C PRO A 249 0.34 14.98 2.47
N LEU A 250 0.01 15.97 3.31
CA LEU A 250 0.78 17.22 3.41
C LEU A 250 2.17 16.97 3.99
N LYS A 251 2.29 16.06 4.97
CA LYS A 251 3.59 15.68 5.55
C LYS A 251 4.47 14.95 4.54
N MET A 252 3.88 14.09 3.71
CA MET A 252 4.60 13.40 2.64
C MET A 252 5.03 14.36 1.52
N HIS A 253 4.16 15.30 1.16
CA HIS A 253 4.49 16.35 0.18
C HIS A 253 5.64 17.26 0.67
N GLN A 254 5.63 17.68 1.94
CA GLN A 254 6.71 18.46 2.55
C GLN A 254 8.08 17.76 2.48
N GLN A 255 8.09 16.44 2.31
CA GLN A 255 9.30 15.64 2.13
C GLN A 255 9.47 15.15 0.69
N HIS A 256 8.72 15.72 -0.25
CA HIS A 256 8.85 15.49 -1.69
C HIS A 256 8.59 14.04 -2.14
N LEU A 257 7.75 13.27 -1.42
CA LEU A 257 7.47 11.87 -1.76
C LEU A 257 6.98 11.71 -3.21
N ASP A 258 6.05 12.55 -3.63
CA ASP A 258 5.47 12.57 -4.96
C ASP A 258 6.53 12.90 -6.04
N GLU A 259 7.40 13.89 -5.80
CA GLU A 259 8.48 14.28 -6.71
C GLU A 259 9.54 13.18 -6.86
N ILE A 260 9.89 12.53 -5.74
CA ILE A 260 10.81 11.39 -5.74
C ILE A 260 10.22 10.24 -6.58
N VAL A 261 8.94 9.93 -6.42
CA VAL A 261 8.26 8.90 -7.23
C VAL A 261 8.26 9.27 -8.70
N LEU A 262 7.94 10.51 -9.07
CA LEU A 262 8.00 10.97 -10.46
C LEU A 262 9.42 10.84 -11.03
N THR A 263 10.43 11.28 -10.29
CA THR A 263 11.84 11.15 -10.69
C THR A 263 12.23 9.69 -10.91
N LYS A 264 11.88 8.79 -9.98
CA LYS A 264 12.19 7.35 -10.08
C LYS A 264 11.48 6.67 -11.25
N THR A 265 10.30 7.15 -11.63
CA THR A 265 9.52 6.64 -12.77
C THR A 265 9.86 7.34 -14.10
N GLY A 266 10.80 8.30 -14.08
CA GLY A 266 11.24 9.05 -15.26
C GLY A 266 10.19 10.03 -15.79
N LEU A 267 9.33 10.53 -14.93
CA LEU A 267 8.30 11.52 -15.27
C LEU A 267 8.73 12.93 -14.84
N PRO A 268 8.31 13.96 -15.57
CA PRO A 268 8.67 15.34 -15.24
C PRO A 268 7.90 15.81 -13.99
N ILE A 269 8.56 16.66 -13.20
CA ILE A 269 7.94 17.38 -12.09
C ILE A 269 7.41 18.70 -12.66
N ASN A 270 6.10 18.77 -12.90
CA ASN A 270 5.43 19.93 -13.49
C ASN A 270 4.66 20.70 -12.42
N GLY A 271 5.24 21.80 -11.94
CA GLY A 271 4.59 22.67 -10.95
C GLY A 271 4.30 22.04 -9.60
N GLU A 272 3.55 22.74 -8.78
CA GLU A 272 3.07 22.27 -7.48
C GLU A 272 1.78 21.46 -7.61
N PRO A 273 1.53 20.48 -6.72
CA PRO A 273 0.27 19.75 -6.71
C PRO A 273 -0.90 20.64 -6.27
N HIS A 274 -2.03 20.51 -6.92
CA HIS A 274 -3.26 21.26 -6.59
C HIS A 274 -3.89 20.70 -5.30
N LEU A 275 -3.41 21.14 -4.14
CA LEU A 275 -3.85 20.67 -2.83
C LEU A 275 -4.88 21.57 -2.14
N GLU A 276 -5.30 22.68 -2.75
CA GLU A 276 -6.29 23.62 -2.16
C GLU A 276 -7.60 22.95 -1.73
N PRO A 277 -8.23 22.06 -2.51
CA PRO A 277 -9.44 21.39 -2.05
C PRO A 277 -9.20 20.52 -0.80
N TRP A 278 -8.03 19.90 -0.69
CA TRP A 278 -7.64 19.08 0.46
C TRP A 278 -7.38 19.95 1.70
N LEU A 279 -6.70 21.06 1.53
CA LEU A 279 -6.46 22.03 2.62
C LEU A 279 -7.80 22.61 3.13
N ASN A 280 -8.71 22.94 2.24
CA ASN A 280 -10.05 23.41 2.60
C ASN A 280 -10.86 22.36 3.37
N PHE A 281 -10.75 21.08 2.97
CA PHE A 281 -11.35 19.98 3.72
C PHE A 281 -10.76 19.89 5.14
N LEU A 282 -9.44 19.91 5.29
CA LEU A 282 -8.77 19.87 6.60
C LEU A 282 -9.15 21.07 7.48
N HIS A 283 -9.24 22.26 6.89
CA HIS A 283 -9.66 23.45 7.61
C HIS A 283 -11.10 23.30 8.15
N ARG A 284 -12.03 22.83 7.32
CA ARG A 284 -13.41 22.58 7.76
C ARG A 284 -13.49 21.52 8.85
N MET A 285 -12.75 20.43 8.72
CA MET A 285 -12.69 19.36 9.71
C MET A 285 -12.17 19.87 11.06
N LYS A 286 -11.10 20.67 11.07
CA LYS A 286 -10.51 21.23 12.30
C LYS A 286 -11.42 22.26 12.99
N ASN A 287 -12.24 22.97 12.23
CA ASN A 287 -13.15 24.01 12.75
C ASN A 287 -14.58 23.48 12.95
N ALA A 288 -14.82 22.19 12.83
CA ALA A 288 -16.13 21.60 13.07
C ALA A 288 -16.50 21.72 14.55
N THR A 289 -17.64 22.36 14.83
CA THR A 289 -18.15 22.57 16.19
C THR A 289 -19.29 21.62 16.57
N LYS A 290 -19.81 20.87 15.58
CA LYS A 290 -20.89 19.91 15.78
C LYS A 290 -20.35 18.51 15.63
N THR A 291 -20.72 17.61 16.53
CA THR A 291 -20.49 16.19 16.45
C THR A 291 -21.80 15.49 16.07
N CYS A 292 -21.73 14.51 15.18
CA CYS A 292 -22.82 13.60 14.87
C CYS A 292 -22.35 12.19 15.19
N LEU A 293 -23.14 11.46 15.96
CA LEU A 293 -22.95 10.03 16.11
C LEU A 293 -23.56 9.36 14.88
N LEU A 294 -22.72 8.85 14.00
CA LEU A 294 -23.16 8.04 12.88
C LEU A 294 -23.30 6.60 13.38
N TYR A 295 -24.52 6.13 13.49
CA TYR A 295 -24.77 4.70 13.66
C TYR A 295 -24.58 4.03 12.31
N THR A 296 -23.60 3.17 12.21
CA THR A 296 -23.48 2.18 11.14
C THR A 296 -24.10 0.87 11.65
N SER A 297 -25.33 0.92 12.19
CA SER A 297 -26.05 -0.31 12.47
C SER A 297 -26.42 -0.95 11.14
N ASP A 298 -26.09 -2.22 10.99
CA ASP A 298 -26.65 -3.05 9.93
C ASP A 298 -28.17 -3.06 10.11
N ALA A 299 -28.91 -2.89 9.03
CA ALA A 299 -30.36 -2.99 9.04
C ALA A 299 -30.87 -4.36 9.57
N ALA A 300 -30.01 -5.39 9.55
CA ALA A 300 -30.26 -6.69 10.17
C ALA A 300 -30.35 -6.64 11.71
N ASP A 301 -29.65 -5.69 12.35
CA ASP A 301 -29.70 -5.55 13.83
C ASP A 301 -30.99 -4.88 14.32
N GLU A 302 -31.74 -4.23 13.44
CA GLU A 302 -33.03 -3.60 13.77
C GLU A 302 -34.22 -4.56 13.71
N GLU A 303 -34.11 -5.68 12.98
CA GLU A 303 -35.20 -6.67 12.88
C GLU A 303 -35.32 -7.59 14.10
N ASP A 304 -34.25 -7.78 14.87
CA ASP A 304 -34.24 -8.62 16.08
C ASP A 304 -34.72 -7.89 17.36
N SER A 305 -35.13 -6.63 17.26
CA SER A 305 -35.60 -5.81 18.40
C SER A 305 -37.11 -5.60 18.46
N VAL A 306 -37.89 -6.42 17.75
CA VAL A 306 -39.39 -6.44 17.79
C VAL A 306 -39.94 -7.64 18.52
#